data_143ed01c6641add04af9dc7d6b55c73f
#
_entry.id   143ed01c6641add04af9dc7d6b55c73f
#
_cell.length_a   1.000
_cell.length_b   1.000
_cell.length_c   1.000
_cell.angle_alpha   90.00
_cell.angle_beta   90.00
_cell.angle_gamma   90.00
#
_symmetry.space_group_name_H-M   'P 1'
#
loop_
_entity.id
_entity.type
_entity.pdbx_description
1 polymer ?
#
loop_
_entity_poly.entity_id
_entity_poly.type
_entity_poly.pdbx_seq_one_letter_code
_entity_poly.pdbx_strand_id
1 'polypeptide(L)'
;EDSSVEDNLITTSGHFSGGIHARNNMNLRMEQNAITTSGFMAHGIYLFENKHANLIANKIITSGRQAYGISLEDGSDYNKLDTNKVITSGERSSGLVFSGSNSNEISKLDVETSGELAPAVLISSLGKNVFYDSLIKASSSNDVLFTSYTLESTDFTNVKLSKNDIFFAPNAPATLNVHWYLDALAKDIQNREIKDARVEAYDKNNDQIFSSFTDFNGRIGRQQILGAVYNAQGIVHPSYELKVIHPDYLPIEQKLENIKDNLNLEFILKNKN
;
A
#
# COMPACT_ATOMS: atom_id res chain seq x y z
N GLU A 1 -11.47 -20.76 -18.10
CA GLU A 1 -10.81 -20.09 -19.26
C GLU A 1 -10.36 -18.73 -18.79
N ASP A 2 -9.13 -18.37 -19.13
CA ASP A 2 -8.61 -17.05 -18.84
C ASP A 2 -9.29 -16.04 -19.78
N SER A 3 -9.88 -15.02 -19.22
CA SER A 3 -10.53 -13.93 -19.99
C SER A 3 -9.68 -12.67 -19.91
N SER A 4 -9.62 -11.89 -21.01
CA SER A 4 -8.93 -10.61 -21.02
C SER A 4 -9.75 -9.46 -21.59
N VAL A 5 -9.48 -8.25 -21.09
CA VAL A 5 -9.99 -6.97 -21.58
C VAL A 5 -8.79 -6.04 -21.64
N GLU A 6 -8.25 -5.80 -22.84
CA GLU A 6 -6.96 -5.12 -23.01
C GLU A 6 -7.04 -4.02 -24.06
N ASP A 7 -6.29 -2.93 -23.85
CA ASP A 7 -6.10 -1.83 -24.81
C ASP A 7 -7.39 -1.15 -25.29
N ASN A 8 -8.43 -1.09 -24.45
CA ASN A 8 -9.70 -0.49 -24.83
C ASN A 8 -9.80 0.97 -24.41
N LEU A 9 -10.48 1.77 -25.24
CA LEU A 9 -10.97 3.10 -24.91
C LEU A 9 -12.48 3.01 -24.65
N ILE A 10 -12.89 3.19 -23.38
CA ILE A 10 -14.28 3.04 -22.95
C ILE A 10 -14.77 4.37 -22.40
N THR A 11 -15.87 4.90 -22.95
CA THR A 11 -16.52 6.11 -22.45
C THR A 11 -18.01 5.86 -22.24
N THR A 12 -18.50 6.14 -21.04
CA THR A 12 -19.92 6.00 -20.68
C THR A 12 -20.43 7.24 -19.96
N SER A 13 -21.71 7.58 -20.16
CA SER A 13 -22.37 8.74 -19.53
C SER A 13 -23.74 8.43 -18.92
N GLY A 14 -24.25 7.23 -19.14
CA GLY A 14 -25.57 6.81 -18.60
C GLY A 14 -25.50 6.48 -17.11
N HIS A 15 -26.61 6.62 -16.41
CA HIS A 15 -26.76 6.13 -15.05
C HIS A 15 -26.50 4.61 -15.01
N PHE A 16 -25.76 4.14 -14.02
CA PHE A 16 -25.36 2.73 -13.86
C PHE A 16 -24.56 2.15 -15.04
N SER A 17 -24.12 3.00 -15.99
CA SER A 17 -23.33 2.59 -17.15
C SER A 17 -21.85 2.62 -16.81
N GLY A 18 -21.38 1.61 -16.09
CA GLY A 18 -19.96 1.48 -15.74
C GLY A 18 -19.06 1.20 -16.95
N GLY A 19 -17.75 1.30 -16.76
CA GLY A 19 -16.76 1.02 -17.79
C GLY A 19 -16.61 -0.48 -18.03
N ILE A 20 -16.04 -1.21 -17.05
CA ILE A 20 -15.92 -2.67 -17.08
C ILE A 20 -16.63 -3.24 -15.86
N HIS A 21 -17.52 -4.18 -16.08
CA HIS A 21 -18.25 -4.88 -15.03
C HIS A 21 -17.99 -6.39 -15.17
N ALA A 22 -17.28 -6.97 -14.23
CA ALA A 22 -16.98 -8.38 -14.21
C ALA A 22 -17.58 -9.06 -12.98
N ARG A 23 -18.17 -10.24 -13.19
CA ARG A 23 -18.80 -11.00 -12.11
C ARG A 23 -18.46 -12.48 -12.21
N ASN A 24 -18.14 -13.10 -11.07
CA ASN A 24 -17.87 -14.54 -10.97
C ASN A 24 -16.76 -15.03 -11.92
N ASN A 25 -15.72 -14.23 -12.13
CA ASN A 25 -14.58 -14.65 -12.95
C ASN A 25 -13.42 -15.09 -12.09
N MET A 26 -12.63 -15.99 -12.65
CA MET A 26 -11.31 -16.37 -12.16
C MET A 26 -10.26 -16.04 -13.21
N ASN A 27 -9.09 -15.55 -12.77
CA ASN A 27 -7.93 -15.24 -13.62
C ASN A 27 -8.21 -14.18 -14.72
N LEU A 28 -9.13 -13.24 -14.46
CA LEU A 28 -9.45 -12.18 -15.41
C LEU A 28 -8.25 -11.20 -15.53
N ARG A 29 -7.87 -10.86 -16.76
CA ARG A 29 -6.86 -9.85 -17.05
C ARG A 29 -7.51 -8.58 -17.61
N MET A 30 -7.24 -7.45 -16.99
CA MET A 30 -7.63 -6.13 -17.46
C MET A 30 -6.38 -5.27 -17.59
N GLU A 31 -5.95 -4.95 -18.80
CA GLU A 31 -4.68 -4.27 -19.01
C GLU A 31 -4.80 -3.09 -19.95
N GLN A 32 -4.12 -1.99 -19.61
CA GLN A 32 -3.94 -0.81 -20.44
C GLN A 32 -5.27 -0.20 -20.97
N ASN A 33 -6.37 -0.39 -20.25
CA ASN A 33 -7.64 0.20 -20.63
C ASN A 33 -7.71 1.68 -20.19
N ALA A 34 -8.22 2.54 -21.05
CA ALA A 34 -8.56 3.93 -20.77
C ALA A 34 -10.08 4.04 -20.59
N ILE A 35 -10.53 4.27 -19.34
CA ILE A 35 -11.95 4.24 -18.98
C ILE A 35 -12.37 5.62 -18.48
N THR A 36 -13.45 6.18 -19.05
CA THR A 36 -14.07 7.43 -18.57
C THR A 36 -15.56 7.22 -18.35
N THR A 37 -16.03 7.49 -17.13
CA THR A 37 -17.45 7.40 -16.80
C THR A 37 -17.94 8.70 -16.16
N SER A 38 -19.20 9.10 -16.43
CA SER A 38 -19.80 10.32 -15.86
C SER A 38 -21.20 10.17 -15.30
N GLY A 39 -21.81 8.99 -15.43
CA GLY A 39 -23.15 8.73 -14.92
C GLY A 39 -23.23 8.49 -13.41
N PHE A 40 -24.39 8.66 -12.82
CA PHE A 40 -24.66 8.27 -11.43
C PHE A 40 -24.41 6.77 -11.25
N MET A 41 -23.63 6.38 -10.23
CA MET A 41 -23.21 5.01 -9.94
C MET A 41 -22.57 4.29 -11.14
N ALA A 42 -21.96 5.04 -12.06
CA ALA A 42 -21.25 4.50 -13.20
C ALA A 42 -19.76 4.28 -12.83
N HIS A 43 -19.47 3.16 -12.19
CA HIS A 43 -18.12 2.81 -11.76
C HIS A 43 -17.15 2.65 -12.95
N GLY A 44 -15.87 2.92 -12.74
CA GLY A 44 -14.85 2.68 -13.76
C GLY A 44 -14.67 1.17 -14.01
N ILE A 45 -14.18 0.45 -13.01
CA ILE A 45 -14.08 -1.02 -12.98
C ILE A 45 -14.83 -1.53 -11.76
N TYR A 46 -15.72 -2.48 -11.96
CA TYR A 46 -16.49 -3.13 -10.91
C TYR A 46 -16.30 -4.64 -10.96
N LEU A 47 -15.74 -5.19 -9.88
CA LEU A 47 -15.53 -6.62 -9.68
C LEU A 47 -16.44 -7.13 -8.58
N PHE A 48 -17.22 -8.15 -8.87
CA PHE A 48 -18.11 -8.83 -7.92
C PHE A 48 -17.83 -10.33 -7.94
N GLU A 49 -17.43 -10.91 -6.79
CA GLU A 49 -17.04 -12.33 -6.68
C GLU A 49 -15.94 -12.74 -7.70
N ASN A 50 -14.98 -11.86 -7.96
CA ASN A 50 -13.86 -12.16 -8.87
C ASN A 50 -12.61 -12.52 -8.07
N LYS A 51 -11.92 -13.58 -8.48
CA LYS A 51 -10.69 -14.04 -7.82
C LYS A 51 -9.53 -14.12 -8.80
N HIS A 52 -8.34 -13.79 -8.29
CA HIS A 52 -7.10 -13.85 -9.04
C HIS A 52 -7.10 -12.97 -10.31
N ALA A 53 -7.93 -11.90 -10.32
CA ALA A 53 -7.88 -10.95 -11.42
C ALA A 53 -6.61 -10.10 -11.36
N ASN A 54 -6.08 -9.75 -12.53
CA ASN A 54 -4.93 -8.88 -12.70
C ASN A 54 -5.37 -7.59 -13.40
N LEU A 55 -5.35 -6.46 -12.68
CA LEU A 55 -5.64 -5.14 -13.21
C LEU A 55 -4.31 -4.39 -13.38
N ILE A 56 -3.85 -4.21 -14.61
CA ILE A 56 -2.50 -3.69 -14.89
C ILE A 56 -2.59 -2.42 -15.75
N ALA A 57 -1.93 -1.36 -15.29
CA ALA A 57 -1.74 -0.13 -16.07
C ALA A 57 -3.03 0.50 -16.64
N ASN A 58 -4.19 0.29 -15.98
CA ASN A 58 -5.44 0.91 -16.42
C ASN A 58 -5.49 2.37 -15.97
N LYS A 59 -6.03 3.25 -16.82
CA LYS A 59 -6.33 4.64 -16.51
C LYS A 59 -7.84 4.83 -16.40
N ILE A 60 -8.30 5.15 -15.18
CA ILE A 60 -9.72 5.27 -14.87
C ILE A 60 -10.04 6.71 -14.44
N ILE A 61 -11.06 7.33 -15.06
CA ILE A 61 -11.56 8.64 -14.70
C ILE A 61 -13.06 8.53 -14.49
N THR A 62 -13.55 8.88 -13.28
CA THR A 62 -15.00 8.92 -12.98
C THR A 62 -15.39 10.29 -12.47
N SER A 63 -16.54 10.81 -12.90
CA SER A 63 -17.07 12.11 -12.45
C SER A 63 -18.52 12.05 -11.95
N GLY A 64 -19.18 10.92 -12.09
CA GLY A 64 -20.54 10.74 -11.60
C GLY A 64 -20.64 10.66 -10.08
N ARG A 65 -21.75 11.06 -9.50
CA ARG A 65 -22.03 10.87 -8.07
C ARG A 65 -22.10 9.37 -7.75
N GLN A 66 -21.46 8.94 -6.64
CA GLN A 66 -21.35 7.54 -6.21
C GLN A 66 -20.74 6.62 -7.29
N ALA A 67 -19.93 7.17 -8.19
CA ALA A 67 -19.25 6.44 -9.25
C ALA A 67 -17.80 6.17 -8.84
N TYR A 68 -17.54 5.02 -8.26
CA TYR A 68 -16.20 4.62 -7.81
C TYR A 68 -15.23 4.42 -8.98
N GLY A 69 -13.95 4.65 -8.74
CA GLY A 69 -12.92 4.36 -9.75
C GLY A 69 -12.80 2.86 -9.97
N ILE A 70 -12.33 2.13 -8.95
CA ILE A 70 -12.28 0.67 -8.93
C ILE A 70 -13.02 0.19 -7.68
N SER A 71 -13.96 -0.75 -7.84
CA SER A 71 -14.67 -1.39 -6.73
C SER A 71 -14.49 -2.90 -6.77
N LEU A 72 -14.05 -3.47 -5.65
CA LEU A 72 -13.95 -4.90 -5.40
C LEU A 72 -14.97 -5.27 -4.34
N GLU A 73 -15.96 -6.10 -4.68
CA GLU A 73 -17.08 -6.41 -3.81
C GLU A 73 -17.31 -7.92 -3.64
N ASP A 74 -17.86 -8.27 -2.50
CA ASP A 74 -18.42 -9.58 -2.13
C ASP A 74 -17.55 -10.77 -2.54
N GLY A 75 -16.35 -10.91 -1.92
CA GLY A 75 -15.43 -12.02 -2.18
C GLY A 75 -14.60 -11.85 -3.46
N SER A 76 -14.41 -10.62 -3.92
CA SER A 76 -13.39 -10.30 -4.94
C SER A 76 -12.00 -10.33 -4.29
N ASP A 77 -11.48 -11.56 -4.11
CA ASP A 77 -10.30 -11.86 -3.32
C ASP A 77 -9.09 -12.24 -4.18
N TYR A 78 -7.89 -12.08 -3.60
CA TYR A 78 -6.61 -12.47 -4.22
C TYR A 78 -6.33 -11.79 -5.55
N ASN A 79 -6.91 -10.61 -5.79
CA ASN A 79 -6.69 -9.85 -7.00
C ASN A 79 -5.41 -9.01 -6.88
N LYS A 80 -4.76 -8.74 -8.02
CA LYS A 80 -3.58 -7.89 -8.13
C LYS A 80 -3.90 -6.64 -8.94
N LEU A 81 -3.62 -5.49 -8.35
CA LEU A 81 -3.78 -4.19 -8.98
C LEU A 81 -2.39 -3.54 -9.08
N ASP A 82 -1.78 -3.56 -10.28
CA ASP A 82 -0.44 -2.99 -10.48
C ASP A 82 -0.48 -1.80 -11.44
N THR A 83 0.19 -0.72 -11.06
CA THR A 83 0.44 0.45 -11.91
C THR A 83 -0.85 1.12 -12.44
N ASN A 84 -1.97 1.02 -11.72
CA ASN A 84 -3.21 1.65 -12.14
C ASN A 84 -3.25 3.13 -11.72
N LYS A 85 -3.87 3.97 -12.57
CA LYS A 85 -4.15 5.37 -12.28
C LYS A 85 -5.65 5.61 -12.20
N VAL A 86 -6.12 6.16 -11.06
CA VAL A 86 -7.52 6.38 -10.76
C VAL A 86 -7.77 7.84 -10.38
N ILE A 87 -8.68 8.51 -11.07
CA ILE A 87 -9.10 9.87 -10.76
C ILE A 87 -10.61 9.90 -10.62
N THR A 88 -11.11 10.37 -9.47
CA THR A 88 -12.55 10.54 -9.25
C THR A 88 -12.87 11.97 -8.81
N SER A 89 -13.99 12.52 -9.27
CA SER A 89 -14.42 13.88 -8.91
C SER A 89 -15.88 13.99 -8.46
N GLY A 90 -16.65 12.91 -8.54
CA GLY A 90 -18.06 12.92 -8.10
C GLY A 90 -18.20 12.92 -6.58
N GLU A 91 -19.32 13.46 -6.08
CA GLU A 91 -19.70 13.34 -4.66
C GLU A 91 -19.82 11.87 -4.27
N ARG A 92 -19.22 11.48 -3.12
CA ARG A 92 -19.21 10.10 -2.60
C ARG A 92 -18.61 9.08 -3.57
N SER A 93 -17.66 9.51 -4.39
CA SER A 93 -17.04 8.69 -5.44
C SER A 93 -15.60 8.35 -5.05
N SER A 94 -15.44 7.33 -4.23
CA SER A 94 -14.12 6.86 -3.80
C SER A 94 -13.28 6.36 -4.99
N GLY A 95 -11.96 6.50 -4.88
CA GLY A 95 -11.05 6.03 -5.91
C GLY A 95 -10.98 4.51 -5.96
N LEU A 96 -10.66 3.88 -4.83
CA LEU A 96 -10.61 2.42 -4.68
C LEU A 96 -11.49 2.00 -3.50
N VAL A 97 -12.33 1.00 -3.72
CA VAL A 97 -13.26 0.45 -2.71
C VAL A 97 -13.04 -1.04 -2.53
N PHE A 98 -12.95 -1.47 -1.27
CA PHE A 98 -13.04 -2.86 -0.86
C PHE A 98 -14.31 -3.05 -0.02
N SER A 99 -15.24 -3.83 -0.51
CA SER A 99 -16.47 -4.19 0.19
C SER A 99 -16.58 -5.71 0.30
N GLY A 100 -16.28 -6.27 1.47
CA GLY A 100 -16.26 -7.72 1.67
C GLY A 100 -15.18 -8.46 0.86
N SER A 101 -14.11 -7.77 0.45
CA SER A 101 -13.07 -8.30 -0.43
C SER A 101 -11.70 -8.26 0.23
N ASN A 102 -10.95 -9.36 0.17
CA ASN A 102 -9.79 -9.62 1.01
C ASN A 102 -8.60 -10.15 0.23
N SER A 103 -7.43 -10.12 0.86
CA SER A 103 -6.19 -10.71 0.32
C SER A 103 -5.79 -10.14 -1.05
N ASN A 104 -6.19 -8.89 -1.32
CA ASN A 104 -5.82 -8.21 -2.54
C ASN A 104 -4.46 -7.52 -2.37
N GLU A 105 -3.66 -7.54 -3.44
CA GLU A 105 -2.35 -6.91 -3.53
C GLU A 105 -2.41 -5.71 -4.47
N ILE A 106 -2.07 -4.53 -3.96
CA ILE A 106 -2.10 -3.28 -4.69
C ILE A 106 -0.68 -2.71 -4.75
N SER A 107 -0.16 -2.48 -5.96
CA SER A 107 1.17 -1.91 -6.15
C SER A 107 1.16 -0.75 -7.15
N LYS A 108 1.96 0.26 -6.87
CA LYS A 108 2.15 1.45 -7.73
C LYS A 108 0.82 2.09 -8.16
N LEU A 109 -0.18 2.07 -7.28
CA LEU A 109 -1.44 2.76 -7.49
C LEU A 109 -1.24 4.27 -7.34
N ASP A 110 -1.71 5.05 -8.33
CA ASP A 110 -1.86 6.51 -8.23
C ASP A 110 -3.36 6.82 -8.19
N VAL A 111 -3.87 7.11 -6.99
CA VAL A 111 -5.30 7.42 -6.80
C VAL A 111 -5.48 8.86 -6.31
N GLU A 112 -6.36 9.60 -6.99
CA GLU A 112 -6.72 10.97 -6.66
C GLU A 112 -8.23 11.15 -6.64
N THR A 113 -8.76 11.70 -5.53
CA THR A 113 -10.19 12.06 -5.41
C THR A 113 -10.37 13.53 -5.07
N SER A 114 -11.36 14.18 -5.68
CA SER A 114 -11.71 15.58 -5.41
C SER A 114 -13.18 15.79 -5.04
N GLY A 115 -13.99 14.75 -5.09
CA GLY A 115 -15.41 14.80 -4.72
C GLY A 115 -15.63 15.00 -3.22
N GLU A 116 -16.71 15.64 -2.85
CA GLU A 116 -17.14 15.74 -1.46
C GLU A 116 -17.51 14.35 -0.92
N LEU A 117 -17.14 14.06 0.33
CA LEU A 117 -17.36 12.76 0.99
C LEU A 117 -16.81 11.55 0.18
N ALA A 118 -15.74 11.77 -0.60
CA ALA A 118 -15.13 10.79 -1.48
C ALA A 118 -13.71 10.45 -0.98
N PRO A 119 -13.53 9.50 -0.03
CA PRO A 119 -12.22 9.07 0.37
C PRO A 119 -11.46 8.45 -0.82
N ALA A 120 -10.14 8.60 -0.85
CA ALA A 120 -9.36 8.02 -1.93
C ALA A 120 -9.40 6.48 -1.87
N VAL A 121 -9.28 5.92 -0.67
CA VAL A 121 -9.46 4.47 -0.43
C VAL A 121 -10.52 4.25 0.65
N LEU A 122 -11.52 3.45 0.34
CA LEU A 122 -12.56 3.01 1.28
C LEU A 122 -12.39 1.52 1.56
N ILE A 123 -12.27 1.16 2.84
CA ILE A 123 -12.06 -0.22 3.26
C ILE A 123 -13.22 -0.66 4.15
N SER A 124 -13.96 -1.66 3.67
CA SER A 124 -15.06 -2.34 4.35
C SER A 124 -14.90 -3.84 4.18
N SER A 125 -13.75 -4.39 4.62
CA SER A 125 -13.36 -5.77 4.39
C SER A 125 -13.20 -6.55 5.70
N LEU A 126 -13.39 -7.85 5.63
CA LEU A 126 -13.24 -8.76 6.76
C LEU A 126 -11.83 -9.30 6.92
N GLY A 127 -11.00 -9.18 5.89
CA GLY A 127 -9.63 -9.69 5.84
C GLY A 127 -8.62 -8.65 5.32
N LYS A 128 -7.37 -9.06 5.33
CA LYS A 128 -6.21 -8.22 5.03
C LYS A 128 -6.11 -7.86 3.54
N ASN A 129 -5.81 -6.59 3.25
CA ASN A 129 -5.35 -6.12 1.95
C ASN A 129 -3.98 -5.46 2.12
N VAL A 130 -3.13 -5.50 1.09
CA VAL A 130 -1.77 -4.98 1.15
C VAL A 130 -1.48 -4.00 0.02
N PHE A 131 -0.78 -2.92 0.34
CA PHE A 131 -0.42 -1.86 -0.61
C PHE A 131 1.09 -1.65 -0.62
N TYR A 132 1.65 -1.47 -1.80
CA TYR A 132 3.06 -1.19 -2.01
C TYR A 132 3.25 0.02 -2.93
N ASP A 133 4.27 0.84 -2.65
CA ASP A 133 4.80 1.86 -3.55
C ASP A 133 3.72 2.77 -4.18
N SER A 134 2.68 3.12 -3.42
CA SER A 134 1.48 3.77 -3.95
C SER A 134 1.35 5.22 -3.48
N LEU A 135 0.59 6.01 -4.23
CA LEU A 135 0.26 7.39 -3.93
C LEU A 135 -1.26 7.54 -3.78
N ILE A 136 -1.70 7.98 -2.60
CA ILE A 136 -3.11 8.11 -2.25
C ILE A 136 -3.42 9.56 -1.89
N LYS A 137 -4.35 10.18 -2.60
CA LYS A 137 -4.72 11.57 -2.43
C LYS A 137 -6.23 11.78 -2.40
N ALA A 138 -6.71 12.48 -1.37
CA ALA A 138 -8.06 13.01 -1.32
C ALA A 138 -8.05 14.51 -1.05
N SER A 139 -8.64 15.33 -1.93
CA SER A 139 -8.66 16.79 -1.76
C SER A 139 -9.71 17.25 -0.77
N SER A 140 -10.90 16.64 -0.78
CA SER A 140 -12.08 17.08 -0.03
C SER A 140 -12.57 16.07 1.01
N SER A 141 -11.87 14.95 1.20
CA SER A 141 -12.23 13.89 2.13
C SER A 141 -10.97 13.24 2.72
N ASN A 142 -11.11 12.12 3.42
CA ASN A 142 -9.99 11.37 3.98
C ASN A 142 -9.18 10.66 2.90
N ASP A 143 -7.87 10.54 3.09
CA ASP A 143 -7.03 9.72 2.21
C ASP A 143 -7.47 8.25 2.30
N VAL A 144 -7.71 7.77 3.52
CA VAL A 144 -8.19 6.41 3.78
C VAL A 144 -9.33 6.41 4.80
N LEU A 145 -10.40 5.67 4.51
CA LEU A 145 -11.52 5.47 5.42
C LEU A 145 -11.76 3.99 5.69
N PHE A 146 -11.71 3.61 6.97
CA PHE A 146 -12.10 2.29 7.46
C PHE A 146 -13.51 2.33 8.02
N THR A 147 -14.40 1.48 7.52
CA THR A 147 -15.77 1.38 8.03
C THR A 147 -15.81 0.51 9.31
N SER A 148 -16.93 0.54 10.01
CA SER A 148 -17.17 -0.31 11.19
C SER A 148 -17.20 -1.82 10.90
N TYR A 149 -17.30 -2.19 9.63
CA TYR A 149 -17.28 -3.59 9.17
C TYR A 149 -15.87 -4.12 8.87
N THR A 150 -14.83 -3.28 8.95
CA THR A 150 -13.45 -3.72 8.73
C THR A 150 -12.92 -4.41 9.98
N LEU A 151 -12.57 -5.71 9.89
CA LEU A 151 -12.17 -6.52 11.05
C LEU A 151 -10.65 -6.76 11.11
N GLU A 152 -9.96 -6.77 9.98
CA GLU A 152 -8.56 -7.15 9.88
C GLU A 152 -7.66 -5.95 9.57
N SER A 153 -6.36 -6.15 9.74
CA SER A 153 -5.36 -5.14 9.39
C SER A 153 -5.20 -4.96 7.88
N THR A 154 -4.88 -3.74 7.48
CA THR A 154 -4.38 -3.43 6.14
C THR A 154 -2.92 -3.01 6.27
N ASP A 155 -2.06 -3.46 5.36
CA ASP A 155 -0.65 -3.09 5.38
C ASP A 155 -0.33 -2.15 4.22
N PHE A 156 0.34 -1.06 4.55
CA PHE A 156 0.94 -0.12 3.60
C PHE A 156 2.45 -0.20 3.70
N THR A 157 3.14 -0.45 2.59
CA THR A 157 4.60 -0.38 2.51
C THR A 157 5.00 0.68 1.49
N ASN A 158 5.72 1.70 1.91
CA ASN A 158 6.13 2.84 1.07
C ASN A 158 4.92 3.50 0.36
N VAL A 159 3.81 3.67 1.08
CA VAL A 159 2.61 4.35 0.57
C VAL A 159 2.62 5.80 1.04
N LYS A 160 2.48 6.73 0.10
CA LYS A 160 2.42 8.17 0.38
C LYS A 160 0.98 8.65 0.43
N LEU A 161 0.60 9.25 1.54
CA LEU A 161 -0.69 9.89 1.75
C LEU A 161 -0.56 11.40 1.58
N SER A 162 -1.55 12.07 0.96
CA SER A 162 -1.48 13.51 0.71
C SER A 162 -1.56 14.35 1.98
N LYS A 163 -2.39 13.94 2.92
CA LYS A 163 -2.66 14.65 4.18
C LYS A 163 -2.37 13.81 5.42
N ASN A 164 -2.04 12.52 5.26
CA ASN A 164 -2.05 11.53 6.32
C ASN A 164 -3.40 11.46 7.07
N ASP A 165 -4.50 11.71 6.34
CA ASP A 165 -5.84 11.77 6.88
C ASP A 165 -6.49 10.39 6.80
N ILE A 166 -6.34 9.63 7.89
CA ILE A 166 -6.84 8.27 8.03
C ILE A 166 -7.97 8.30 9.03
N PHE A 167 -9.16 7.91 8.61
CA PHE A 167 -10.35 7.87 9.45
C PHE A 167 -10.80 6.43 9.72
N PHE A 168 -11.02 6.10 10.99
CA PHE A 168 -11.66 4.87 11.42
C PHE A 168 -13.07 5.19 11.90
N ALA A 169 -14.07 4.54 11.33
CA ALA A 169 -15.44 4.66 11.80
C ALA A 169 -15.53 4.24 13.29
N PRO A 170 -16.47 4.77 14.05
CA PRO A 170 -16.66 4.37 15.45
C PRO A 170 -16.75 2.84 15.60
N ASN A 171 -15.99 2.29 16.54
CA ASN A 171 -15.90 0.85 16.81
C ASN A 171 -15.32 0.00 15.67
N ALA A 172 -14.67 0.57 14.66
CA ALA A 172 -13.89 -0.21 13.72
C ALA A 172 -12.72 -0.89 14.43
N PRO A 173 -12.64 -2.23 14.46
CA PRO A 173 -11.54 -2.94 15.14
C PRO A 173 -10.27 -3.01 14.27
N ALA A 174 -10.35 -2.47 13.05
CA ALA A 174 -9.28 -2.48 12.07
C ALA A 174 -8.02 -1.74 12.52
N THR A 175 -6.90 -2.15 11.98
CA THR A 175 -5.64 -1.41 12.06
C THR A 175 -5.06 -1.16 10.67
N LEU A 176 -4.30 -0.07 10.55
CA LEU A 176 -3.44 0.17 9.40
C LEU A 176 -1.99 0.12 9.87
N ASN A 177 -1.24 -0.83 9.34
CA ASN A 177 0.19 -0.95 9.58
C ASN A 177 0.94 -0.24 8.45
N VAL A 178 1.76 0.73 8.79
CA VAL A 178 2.56 1.49 7.82
C VAL A 178 4.02 1.08 7.94
N HIS A 179 4.54 0.48 6.88
CA HIS A 179 5.93 0.04 6.77
C HIS A 179 6.72 0.93 5.81
N TRP A 180 8.00 1.02 6.06
CA TRP A 180 8.96 1.71 5.21
C TRP A 180 10.09 0.77 4.80
N TYR A 181 10.76 1.04 3.71
CA TYR A 181 11.96 0.31 3.33
C TYR A 181 13.15 0.78 4.15
N LEU A 182 14.00 -0.17 4.52
CA LEU A 182 15.29 0.06 5.15
C LEU A 182 16.37 -0.58 4.28
N ASP A 183 17.25 0.27 3.79
CA ASP A 183 18.48 -0.09 3.12
C ASP A 183 19.64 0.29 4.02
N ALA A 184 20.67 -0.55 4.17
CA ALA A 184 21.84 -0.27 4.99
C ALA A 184 23.13 -0.60 4.25
N LEU A 185 24.17 0.22 4.51
CA LEU A 185 25.50 0.12 3.95
C LEU A 185 26.52 0.16 5.10
N ALA A 186 27.43 -0.80 5.14
CA ALA A 186 28.54 -0.85 6.10
C ALA A 186 29.87 -0.54 5.40
N LYS A 187 30.62 0.40 5.96
CA LYS A 187 31.96 0.82 5.50
C LYS A 187 32.93 0.92 6.67
N ASP A 188 34.21 0.87 6.36
CA ASP A 188 35.24 1.22 7.33
C ASP A 188 35.60 2.73 7.31
N ILE A 189 36.50 3.13 8.20
CA ILE A 189 36.98 4.51 8.30
C ILE A 189 37.78 4.98 7.07
N GLN A 190 38.21 4.08 6.18
CA GLN A 190 38.81 4.38 4.90
C GLN A 190 37.79 4.40 3.75
N ASN A 191 36.49 4.35 4.06
CA ASN A 191 35.39 4.32 3.10
C ASN A 191 35.37 3.07 2.20
N ARG A 192 35.93 1.94 2.68
CA ARG A 192 35.86 0.65 1.99
C ARG A 192 34.64 -0.11 2.46
N GLU A 193 33.93 -0.72 1.54
CA GLU A 193 32.75 -1.54 1.82
C GLU A 193 33.13 -2.78 2.65
N ILE A 194 32.30 -3.11 3.63
CA ILE A 194 32.49 -4.25 4.51
C ILE A 194 31.50 -5.33 4.14
N LYS A 195 32.01 -6.43 3.60
CA LYS A 195 31.26 -7.65 3.34
C LYS A 195 31.07 -8.46 4.62
N ASP A 196 30.03 -9.27 4.67
CA ASP A 196 29.71 -10.21 5.76
C ASP A 196 29.52 -9.53 7.15
N ALA A 197 29.30 -8.21 7.18
CA ALA A 197 28.80 -7.55 8.38
C ALA A 197 27.34 -7.93 8.61
N ARG A 198 27.01 -8.37 9.82
CA ARG A 198 25.65 -8.74 10.21
C ARG A 198 24.92 -7.52 10.74
N VAL A 199 23.83 -7.15 10.08
CA VAL A 199 22.91 -6.08 10.49
C VAL A 199 21.65 -6.72 11.05
N GLU A 200 21.33 -6.39 12.29
CA GLU A 200 20.19 -6.92 13.04
C GLU A 200 19.31 -5.78 13.52
N ALA A 201 18.00 -5.99 13.56
CA ALA A 201 17.06 -5.08 14.20
C ALA A 201 16.28 -5.81 15.28
N TYR A 202 16.12 -5.16 16.43
CA TYR A 202 15.36 -5.66 17.57
C TYR A 202 14.29 -4.64 17.96
N ASP A 203 13.13 -5.11 18.39
CA ASP A 203 12.08 -4.28 18.96
C ASP A 203 12.37 -3.95 20.45
N LYS A 204 11.47 -3.18 21.06
CA LYS A 204 11.55 -2.80 22.49
C LYS A 204 11.51 -3.98 23.48
N ASN A 205 11.04 -5.15 23.05
CA ASN A 205 11.00 -6.37 23.86
C ASN A 205 12.25 -7.23 23.64
N ASN A 206 13.19 -6.76 22.83
CA ASN A 206 14.37 -7.50 22.36
C ASN A 206 14.04 -8.70 21.46
N ASP A 207 12.86 -8.65 20.77
CA ASP A 207 12.54 -9.62 19.76
C ASP A 207 13.21 -9.22 18.43
N GLN A 208 13.89 -10.18 17.79
CA GLN A 208 14.59 -9.93 16.55
C GLN A 208 13.62 -9.79 15.39
N ILE A 209 13.61 -8.62 14.76
CA ILE A 209 12.75 -8.28 13.61
C ILE A 209 13.35 -8.80 12.31
N PHE A 210 14.66 -8.57 12.12
CA PHE A 210 15.40 -9.15 11.01
C PHE A 210 16.89 -9.33 11.36
N SER A 211 17.57 -10.19 10.57
CA SER A 211 19.03 -10.31 10.54
C SER A 211 19.45 -10.53 9.09
N SER A 212 20.38 -9.74 8.61
CA SER A 212 20.89 -9.81 7.24
C SER A 212 22.38 -9.54 7.18
N PHE A 213 23.07 -10.17 6.24
CA PHE A 213 24.51 -9.94 6.02
C PHE A 213 24.71 -8.98 4.85
N THR A 214 25.75 -8.15 4.95
CA THR A 214 26.16 -7.30 3.85
C THR A 214 26.82 -8.11 2.74
N ASP A 215 26.54 -7.72 1.50
CA ASP A 215 27.15 -8.26 0.29
C ASP A 215 28.58 -7.67 0.06
N PHE A 216 29.17 -7.98 -1.10
CA PHE A 216 30.49 -7.46 -1.49
C PHE A 216 30.54 -5.93 -1.70
N ASN A 217 29.39 -5.27 -1.84
CA ASN A 217 29.27 -3.80 -1.87
C ASN A 217 28.95 -3.22 -0.49
N GLY A 218 29.04 -4.00 0.58
CA GLY A 218 28.72 -3.58 1.93
C GLY A 218 27.22 -3.38 2.21
N ARG A 219 26.31 -3.85 1.34
CA ARG A 219 24.87 -3.60 1.42
C ARG A 219 24.11 -4.83 1.89
N ILE A 220 23.09 -4.62 2.72
CA ILE A 220 22.08 -5.65 2.98
C ILE A 220 21.00 -5.63 1.90
N GLY A 221 20.33 -6.77 1.67
CA GLY A 221 19.06 -6.78 0.93
C GLY A 221 18.02 -5.90 1.63
N ARG A 222 17.21 -5.22 0.85
CA ARG A 222 16.16 -4.32 1.36
C ARG A 222 15.25 -5.02 2.37
N GLN A 223 15.05 -4.39 3.51
CA GLN A 223 14.16 -4.84 4.58
C GLN A 223 12.90 -3.98 4.62
N GLN A 224 11.85 -4.49 5.26
CA GLN A 224 10.67 -3.71 5.63
C GLN A 224 10.67 -3.51 7.14
N ILE A 225 10.38 -2.30 7.59
CA ILE A 225 10.30 -1.97 9.01
C ILE A 225 8.99 -1.24 9.29
N LEU A 226 8.29 -1.63 10.36
CA LEU A 226 7.03 -1.02 10.76
C LEU A 226 7.30 0.37 11.35
N GLY A 227 6.77 1.41 10.73
CA GLY A 227 6.93 2.81 11.17
C GLY A 227 5.80 3.29 12.07
N ALA A 228 4.56 2.83 11.80
CA ALA A 228 3.40 3.22 12.59
C ALA A 228 2.28 2.18 12.50
N VAL A 229 1.47 2.10 13.57
CA VAL A 229 0.19 1.40 13.60
C VAL A 229 -0.89 2.42 13.91
N TYR A 230 -1.84 2.58 13.00
CA TYR A 230 -3.02 3.43 13.17
C TYR A 230 -4.23 2.58 13.52
N ASN A 231 -5.07 3.06 14.41
CA ASN A 231 -6.37 2.46 14.74
C ASN A 231 -7.33 3.54 15.28
N ALA A 232 -8.54 3.16 15.65
CA ALA A 232 -9.54 4.07 16.20
C ALA A 232 -9.15 4.74 17.54
N GLN A 233 -8.15 4.21 18.26
CA GLN A 233 -7.65 4.74 19.53
C GLN A 233 -6.46 5.72 19.34
N GLY A 234 -5.86 5.75 18.16
CA GLY A 234 -4.74 6.63 17.85
C GLY A 234 -3.62 5.98 17.05
N ILE A 235 -2.41 6.52 17.22
CA ILE A 235 -1.22 6.11 16.47
C ILE A 235 -0.16 5.60 17.45
N VAL A 236 0.43 4.45 17.14
CA VAL A 236 1.58 3.90 17.86
C VAL A 236 2.78 3.87 16.92
N HIS A 237 3.89 4.45 17.34
CA HIS A 237 5.17 4.38 16.64
C HIS A 237 6.09 3.38 17.35
N PRO A 238 6.44 2.26 16.70
CA PRO A 238 7.45 1.35 17.24
C PRO A 238 8.83 1.99 17.30
N SER A 239 9.66 1.50 18.20
CA SER A 239 11.09 1.83 18.27
C SER A 239 11.92 0.57 18.12
N TYR A 240 13.12 0.72 17.55
CA TYR A 240 14.03 -0.38 17.27
C TYR A 240 15.44 -0.05 17.70
N GLU A 241 16.22 -1.09 17.98
CA GLU A 241 17.67 -1.04 18.12
C GLU A 241 18.30 -1.81 16.95
N LEU A 242 19.11 -1.10 16.15
CA LEU A 242 19.92 -1.73 15.11
C LEU A 242 21.29 -2.05 15.68
N LYS A 243 21.81 -3.25 15.35
CA LYS A 243 23.17 -3.69 15.67
C LYS A 243 23.89 -4.08 14.39
N VAL A 244 25.10 -3.56 14.24
CA VAL A 244 26.01 -3.95 13.14
C VAL A 244 27.24 -4.62 13.74
N ILE A 245 27.46 -5.87 13.37
CA ILE A 245 28.47 -6.75 13.98
C ILE A 245 29.35 -7.36 12.89
N HIS A 246 30.65 -7.28 13.07
CA HIS A 246 31.63 -7.97 12.23
C HIS A 246 32.82 -8.45 13.08
N PRO A 247 33.44 -9.59 12.78
CA PRO A 247 34.57 -10.14 13.59
C PRO A 247 35.74 -9.16 13.78
N ASP A 248 36.09 -8.40 12.75
CA ASP A 248 37.29 -7.53 12.73
C ASP A 248 36.98 -6.08 13.15
N TYR A 249 35.74 -5.72 13.38
CA TYR A 249 35.34 -4.35 13.68
C TYR A 249 34.60 -4.25 15.02
N LEU A 250 34.65 -3.07 15.62
CA LEU A 250 33.86 -2.76 16.82
C LEU A 250 32.37 -2.72 16.43
N PRO A 251 31.47 -3.30 17.24
CA PRO A 251 30.04 -3.26 16.94
C PRO A 251 29.49 -1.83 17.03
N ILE A 252 28.45 -1.56 16.23
CA ILE A 252 27.69 -0.31 16.27
C ILE A 252 26.28 -0.64 16.72
N GLU A 253 25.73 0.19 17.60
CA GLU A 253 24.33 0.18 18.00
C GLU A 253 23.69 1.53 17.67
N GLN A 254 22.51 1.53 17.09
CA GLN A 254 21.76 2.73 16.73
C GLN A 254 20.28 2.53 17.01
N LYS A 255 19.66 3.50 17.71
CA LYS A 255 18.21 3.53 17.90
C LYS A 255 17.50 4.13 16.70
N LEU A 256 16.37 3.54 16.34
CA LEU A 256 15.42 4.06 15.37
C LEU A 256 14.08 4.35 16.06
N GLU A 257 13.62 5.58 15.93
CA GLU A 257 12.34 6.04 16.49
C GLU A 257 11.62 6.91 15.46
N ASN A 258 10.29 6.95 15.52
CA ASN A 258 9.45 7.80 14.66
C ASN A 258 9.76 7.67 13.16
N ILE A 259 9.83 6.45 12.66
CA ILE A 259 10.10 6.16 11.26
C ILE A 259 8.90 6.61 10.42
N LYS A 260 9.12 7.60 9.53
CA LYS A 260 8.06 8.24 8.71
C LYS A 260 8.33 8.21 7.21
N ASP A 261 9.43 7.62 6.80
CA ASP A 261 9.84 7.47 5.39
C ASP A 261 10.87 6.33 5.28
N ASN A 262 11.26 6.00 4.05
CA ASN A 262 12.30 5.03 3.78
C ASN A 262 13.63 5.44 4.40
N LEU A 263 14.35 4.48 4.93
CA LEU A 263 15.64 4.68 5.60
C LEU A 263 16.78 4.21 4.71
N ASN A 264 17.76 5.09 4.51
CA ASN A 264 19.04 4.75 3.89
C ASN A 264 20.14 5.01 4.94
N LEU A 265 20.60 3.95 5.58
CA LEU A 265 21.55 4.04 6.69
C LEU A 265 22.97 3.72 6.22
N GLU A 266 23.93 4.49 6.70
CA GLU A 266 25.35 4.21 6.49
C GLU A 266 26.04 4.03 7.84
N PHE A 267 26.73 2.90 8.03
CA PHE A 267 27.46 2.54 9.24
C PHE A 267 28.95 2.56 8.97
N ILE A 268 29.70 3.39 9.71
CA ILE A 268 31.16 3.50 9.61
C ILE A 268 31.78 2.72 10.78
N LEU A 269 32.33 1.56 10.49
CA LEU A 269 32.91 0.66 11.48
C LEU A 269 34.39 0.95 11.71
N LYS A 270 34.81 0.86 12.97
CA LYS A 270 36.25 0.99 13.38
C LYS A 270 36.82 -0.37 13.61
N ASN A 271 38.03 -0.59 13.13
CA ASN A 271 38.76 -1.86 13.38
C ASN A 271 38.87 -2.13 14.89
N LYS A 272 38.81 -3.40 15.25
CA LYS A 272 39.32 -3.88 16.54
C LYS A 272 40.85 -3.83 16.46
N ASN A 273 41.51 -3.07 17.32
CA ASN A 273 42.97 -3.03 17.39
C ASN A 273 43.56 -4.37 17.88
#